data_6e7aff4c682f9b4ccd1af8eb9a2fbc7d
#
_entry.id   6e7aff4c682f9b4ccd1af8eb9a2fbc7d
#
_cell.length_a   1.000
_cell.length_b   1.000
_cell.length_c   1.000
_cell.angle_alpha   90.00
_cell.angle_beta   90.00
_cell.angle_gamma   90.00
#
_symmetry.space_group_name_H-M   'P 1'
#
loop_
_entity.id
_entity.type
_entity.pdbx_description
1 polymer ?
#
loop_
_entity_poly.entity_id
_entity_poly.type
_entity_poly.pdbx_seq_one_letter_code
_entity_poly.pdbx_strand_id
1 'polypeptide(L)' 'MNKENASKLWKIIQEAGDYLQGQLPDHPNHPKGRNSYAHVAICVRSKFKKSYKDIEDERVQEVIDYIEYLKNNPS' A
#
# COMPACT_ATOMS: atom_id res chain seq x y z
N MET A 1 3.45 -3.97 14.05
CA MET A 1 4.70 -4.53 13.46
C MET A 1 5.90 -4.15 14.28
N ASN A 2 6.84 -5.06 14.48
CA ASN A 2 8.12 -4.68 15.05
C ASN A 2 8.87 -3.80 14.06
N LYS A 3 9.98 -3.22 14.50
CA LYS A 3 10.74 -2.25 13.71
C LYS A 3 11.25 -2.83 12.38
N GLU A 4 11.71 -4.07 12.42
CA GLU A 4 12.21 -4.75 11.23
C GLU A 4 11.09 -4.98 10.21
N ASN A 5 9.97 -5.51 10.65
CA ASN A 5 8.82 -5.76 9.77
C ASN A 5 8.21 -4.47 9.24
N ALA A 6 8.13 -3.42 10.06
CA ALA A 6 7.63 -2.12 9.62
C ALA A 6 8.53 -1.55 8.52
N SER A 7 9.84 -1.65 8.67
CA SER A 7 10.79 -1.19 7.67
C SER A 7 10.66 -1.98 6.36
N LYS A 8 10.50 -3.30 6.46
CA LYS A 8 10.28 -4.17 5.31
C LYS A 8 9.01 -3.79 4.57
N LEU A 9 7.90 -3.59 5.30
CA LEU A 9 6.64 -3.21 4.69
C LEU A 9 6.72 -1.82 4.05
N TRP A 10 7.44 -0.89 4.65
CA TRP A 10 7.62 0.43 4.07
C TRP A 10 8.28 0.35 2.69
N LYS A 11 9.32 -0.48 2.56
CA LYS A 11 9.98 -0.71 1.27
C LYS A 11 9.02 -1.32 0.25
N ILE A 12 8.23 -2.29 0.69
CA ILE A 12 7.26 -2.96 -0.19
C ILE A 12 6.18 -1.96 -0.66
N ILE A 13 5.72 -1.09 0.25
CA ILE A 13 4.75 -0.04 -0.09
C ILE A 13 5.35 0.92 -1.11
N GLN A 14 6.60 1.32 -0.93
CA GLN A 14 7.27 2.21 -1.87
C GLN A 14 7.45 1.55 -3.25
N GLU A 15 7.86 0.30 -3.29
CA GLU A 15 8.00 -0.45 -4.54
C GLU A 15 6.66 -0.59 -5.26
N ALA A 16 5.59 -0.87 -4.51
CA ALA A 16 4.26 -0.94 -5.09
C ALA A 16 3.81 0.41 -5.63
N GLY A 17 4.12 1.50 -4.90
CA GLY A 17 3.84 2.85 -5.37
C GLY A 17 4.57 3.17 -6.67
N ASP A 18 5.85 2.79 -6.77
CA ASP A 18 6.63 2.96 -7.99
C ASP A 18 5.99 2.18 -9.16
N TYR A 19 5.61 0.94 -8.90
CA TYR A 19 4.98 0.08 -9.91
C TYR A 19 3.66 0.67 -10.40
N LEU A 20 2.86 1.22 -9.49
CA LEU A 20 1.54 1.75 -9.82
C LEU A 20 1.56 3.18 -10.36
N GLN A 21 2.71 3.83 -10.37
CA GLN A 21 2.81 5.20 -10.85
C GLN A 21 2.38 5.27 -12.32
N GLY A 22 1.37 6.10 -12.59
CA GLY A 22 0.81 6.23 -13.93
C GLY A 22 -0.19 5.15 -14.33
N GLN A 23 -0.44 4.15 -13.47
CA GLN A 23 -1.37 3.06 -13.76
C GLN A 23 -2.73 3.21 -13.08
N LEU A 24 -2.85 4.13 -12.12
CA LEU A 24 -4.11 4.34 -11.41
C LEU A 24 -5.04 5.20 -12.27
N PRO A 25 -6.35 4.86 -12.30
CA PRO A 25 -7.32 5.69 -13.01
C PRO A 25 -7.39 7.10 -12.43
N ASP A 26 -7.66 8.07 -13.26
CA ASP A 26 -7.85 9.44 -12.81
C ASP A 26 -9.06 9.54 -11.88
N HIS A 27 -8.98 10.46 -10.94
CA HIS A 27 -10.05 10.72 -10.00
C HIS A 27 -10.41 12.20 -10.05
N PRO A 28 -11.72 12.55 -10.00
CA PRO A 28 -12.15 13.97 -10.08
C PRO A 28 -11.48 14.89 -9.07
N ASN A 29 -11.13 14.37 -7.88
CA ASN A 29 -10.47 15.13 -6.83
C ASN A 29 -8.95 15.19 -6.99
N HIS A 30 -8.40 14.54 -8.02
CA HIS A 30 -6.96 14.48 -8.28
C HIS A 30 -6.69 14.71 -9.77
N PRO A 31 -6.98 15.93 -10.29
CA PRO A 31 -6.90 16.18 -11.72
C PRO A 31 -5.49 16.07 -12.30
N LYS A 32 -4.46 16.13 -11.46
CA LYS A 32 -3.05 15.96 -11.87
C LYS A 32 -2.55 14.54 -11.70
N GLY A 33 -3.46 13.60 -11.42
CA GLY A 33 -3.12 12.20 -11.15
C GLY A 33 -3.15 11.88 -9.67
N ARG A 34 -3.12 10.60 -9.36
CA ARG A 34 -3.19 10.10 -7.99
C ARG A 34 -1.80 9.80 -7.47
N ASN A 35 -1.58 10.06 -6.18
CA ASN A 35 -0.34 9.68 -5.52
C ASN A 35 -0.39 8.17 -5.24
N SER A 36 0.36 7.39 -6.02
CA SER A 36 0.36 5.94 -5.92
C SER A 36 0.85 5.42 -4.58
N TYR A 37 1.80 6.11 -3.96
CA TYR A 37 2.32 5.72 -2.64
C TYR A 37 1.26 5.88 -1.57
N ALA A 38 0.57 7.03 -1.57
CA ALA A 38 -0.53 7.29 -0.65
C ALA A 38 -1.67 6.30 -0.89
N HIS A 39 -1.95 5.96 -2.15
CA HIS A 39 -2.98 4.99 -2.51
C HIS A 39 -2.71 3.64 -1.83
N VAL A 40 -1.50 3.11 -1.94
CA VAL A 40 -1.14 1.82 -1.34
C VAL A 40 -1.29 1.89 0.18
N ALA A 41 -0.76 2.93 0.81
CA ALA A 41 -0.82 3.08 2.27
C ALA A 41 -2.27 3.19 2.77
N ILE A 42 -3.10 3.96 2.07
CA ILE A 42 -4.51 4.12 2.42
C ILE A 42 -5.28 2.81 2.25
N CYS A 43 -5.00 2.07 1.18
CA CYS A 43 -5.65 0.77 0.95
C CYS A 43 -5.31 -0.22 2.06
N VAL A 44 -4.04 -0.28 2.48
CA VAL A 44 -3.62 -1.15 3.58
C VAL A 44 -4.36 -0.76 4.86
N ARG A 45 -4.38 0.53 5.18
CA ARG A 45 -5.07 1.02 6.37
C ARG A 45 -6.57 0.69 6.34
N SER A 46 -7.19 0.84 5.18
CA SER A 46 -8.61 0.53 5.01
C SER A 46 -8.89 -0.96 5.19
N LYS A 47 -8.06 -1.81 4.59
CA LYS A 47 -8.22 -3.26 4.63
C LYS A 47 -8.05 -3.81 6.03
N PHE A 48 -7.00 -3.38 6.73
CA PHE A 48 -6.62 -3.93 8.03
C PHE A 48 -7.12 -3.10 9.22
N LYS A 49 -7.77 -1.95 8.94
CA LYS A 49 -8.32 -1.04 9.96
C LYS A 49 -7.25 -0.41 10.84
N LYS A 50 -5.98 -0.47 10.43
CA LYS A 50 -4.83 0.08 11.13
C LYS A 50 -3.76 0.49 10.14
N SER A 51 -2.91 1.44 10.53
CA SER A 51 -1.69 1.70 9.79
C SER A 51 -0.83 0.43 9.74
N TYR A 52 -0.04 0.26 8.67
CA TYR A 52 0.82 -0.91 8.56
C TYR A 52 1.74 -1.08 9.77
N LYS A 53 2.14 0.01 10.41
CA LYS A 53 3.00 0.00 11.60
C LYS A 53 2.33 -0.65 12.81
N ASP A 54 1.01 -0.58 12.86
CA ASP A 54 0.22 -1.02 14.02
C ASP A 54 -0.39 -2.41 13.83
N ILE A 55 -0.18 -3.03 12.67
CA ILE A 55 -0.68 -4.38 12.39
C ILE A 55 0.23 -5.39 13.12
N GLU A 56 -0.35 -6.47 13.60
CA GLU A 56 0.36 -7.52 14.32
C GLU A 56 1.43 -8.19 13.42
N ASP A 57 2.58 -8.54 14.01
CA ASP A 57 3.67 -9.17 13.25
C ASP A 57 3.26 -10.48 12.57
N GLU A 58 2.36 -11.23 13.20
CA GLU A 58 1.87 -12.48 12.64
C GLU A 58 1.15 -12.29 11.31
N ARG A 59 0.71 -11.07 11.02
CA ARG A 59 -0.02 -10.76 9.79
C ARG A 59 0.85 -10.13 8.70
N VAL A 60 2.17 -10.12 8.88
CA VAL A 60 3.06 -9.46 7.91
C VAL A 60 2.87 -10.04 6.50
N GLN A 61 2.73 -11.36 6.39
CA GLN A 61 2.55 -11.99 5.09
C GLN A 61 1.20 -11.63 4.45
N GLU A 62 0.15 -11.51 5.26
CA GLU A 62 -1.15 -11.04 4.75
C GLU A 62 -1.05 -9.64 4.15
N VAL A 63 -0.30 -8.76 4.79
CA VAL A 63 -0.11 -7.40 4.30
C VAL A 63 0.66 -7.41 2.99
N ILE A 64 1.74 -8.20 2.91
CA ILE A 64 2.54 -8.34 1.70
C ILE A 64 1.66 -8.87 0.55
N ASP A 65 0.87 -9.91 0.80
CA ASP A 65 -0.01 -10.50 -0.21
C ASP A 65 -1.06 -9.50 -0.69
N TYR A 66 -1.60 -8.70 0.22
CA TYR A 66 -2.57 -7.68 -0.14
C TYR A 66 -1.94 -6.57 -1.02
N ILE A 67 -0.73 -6.14 -0.69
CA ILE A 67 -0.02 -5.14 -1.49
C ILE A 67 0.24 -5.68 -2.89
N GLU A 68 0.62 -6.95 -3.01
CA GLU A 68 0.79 -7.60 -4.31
C GLU A 68 -0.53 -7.63 -5.09
N TYR A 69 -1.64 -7.89 -4.41
CA TYR A 69 -2.97 -7.82 -5.00
C TYR A 69 -3.25 -6.42 -5.57
N LEU A 70 -2.88 -5.37 -4.83
CA LEU A 70 -3.09 -4.00 -5.28
C LEU A 70 -2.29 -3.69 -6.54
N LYS A 71 -1.09 -4.23 -6.67
CA LYS A 71 -0.26 -4.06 -7.88
C LYS A 71 -0.93 -4.68 -9.10
N ASN A 72 -1.56 -5.83 -8.91
CA ASN A 72 -2.20 -6.58 -9.99
C ASN A 72 -3.62 -6.11 -10.30
N ASN A 73 -4.18 -5.26 -9.46
CA ASN A 73 -5.55 -4.77 -9.60
C ASN A 73 -5.60 -3.26 -9.36
N PRO A 74 -5.00 -2.44 -10.23
CA PRO A 74 -5.01 -0.99 -10.08
C PRO A 74 -6.44 -0.44 -10.15
N SER A 75 -6.77 0.46 -9.22
CA SER A 75 -8.12 1.02 -9.19
C SER A 75 -8.17 2.45 -8.68
#